data_5a90da1ab4fd0bb66977964a5155a24f
#
_entry.id   5a90da1ab4fd0bb66977964a5155a24f
#
_cell.length_a   1.000
_cell.length_b   1.000
_cell.length_c   1.000
_cell.angle_alpha   90.00
_cell.angle_beta   90.00
_cell.angle_gamma   90.00
#
_symmetry.space_group_name_H-M   'P 1'
#
loop_
_entity.id
_entity.type
_entity.pdbx_description
1 polymer ?
#
loop_
_entity_poly.entity_id
_entity_poly.type
_entity_poly.pdbx_seq_one_letter_code
_entity_poly.pdbx_strand_id
1 'polypeptide(L)'
;MNTSEKEGLKEQLRAMVAGRGDGIDLNSENRWRVEGLKNPIEFFQRLNLVIPQDSILYFEGCDVVKEVQDFYQKNRAANAVSVVRDEIFPIPETFHVTLTSEFIHGFIDLLTRHATPECFFHVKAYRNETLLFTFHEAFDGSDCLFSDLIPEGSIKTFVSSLGGKYRLEPNVNKRDPEQLRRFLWALENPQKLRINWPWWKKALFFWKR
;
A
#
# COMPACT_ATOMS: atom_id res chain seq x y z
N MET A 1 18.28 9.22 -15.13
CA MET A 1 16.85 9.49 -15.03
C MET A 1 16.48 10.47 -16.13
N ASN A 2 15.61 10.07 -17.06
CA ASN A 2 15.19 10.90 -18.19
C ASN A 2 14.15 11.96 -17.73
N THR A 3 13.78 12.89 -18.62
CA THR A 3 12.86 14.00 -18.28
C THR A 3 11.47 13.50 -17.90
N SER A 4 10.98 12.44 -18.55
CA SER A 4 9.68 11.81 -18.29
C SER A 4 9.63 11.16 -16.91
N GLU A 5 10.69 10.46 -16.50
CA GLU A 5 10.81 9.86 -15.16
C GLU A 5 10.83 10.93 -14.06
N LYS A 6 11.47 12.07 -14.31
CA LYS A 6 11.48 13.21 -13.38
C LYS A 6 10.11 13.84 -13.19
N GLU A 7 9.35 14.00 -14.28
CA GLU A 7 7.99 14.55 -14.20
C GLU A 7 7.04 13.57 -13.51
N GLY A 8 7.12 12.26 -13.82
CA GLY A 8 6.33 11.24 -13.14
C GLY A 8 6.61 11.20 -11.63
N LEU A 9 7.88 11.28 -11.22
CA LEU A 9 8.26 11.35 -9.81
C LEU A 9 7.71 12.61 -9.12
N LYS A 10 7.77 13.78 -9.79
CA LYS A 10 7.20 15.02 -9.25
C LYS A 10 5.69 14.93 -9.07
N GLU A 11 5.01 14.29 -10.01
CA GLU A 11 3.56 14.14 -9.96
C GLU A 11 3.13 13.18 -8.85
N GLN A 12 3.85 12.07 -8.65
CA GLN A 12 3.68 11.17 -7.51
C GLN A 12 3.92 11.88 -6.17
N LEU A 13 5.02 12.63 -6.06
CA LEU A 13 5.31 13.42 -4.87
C LEU A 13 4.24 14.49 -4.60
N ARG A 14 3.70 15.14 -5.65
CA ARG A 14 2.58 16.08 -5.52
C ARG A 14 1.30 15.38 -5.06
N ALA A 15 1.00 14.19 -5.58
CA ALA A 15 -0.14 13.40 -5.17
C ALA A 15 -0.03 12.94 -3.70
N MET A 16 1.13 12.43 -3.29
CA MET A 16 1.42 12.10 -1.88
C MET A 16 1.26 13.30 -0.96
N VAL A 17 1.67 14.47 -1.43
CA VAL A 17 1.64 15.74 -0.70
C VAL A 17 0.23 16.32 -0.62
N ALA A 18 -0.58 16.17 -1.67
CA ALA A 18 -1.95 16.68 -1.73
C ALA A 18 -2.94 15.86 -0.90
N GLY A 19 -2.48 14.83 -0.16
CA GLY A 19 -3.36 13.91 0.55
C GLY A 19 -4.18 13.02 -0.38
N ARG A 20 -3.83 12.97 -1.67
CA ARG A 20 -4.35 12.01 -2.65
C ARG A 20 -3.52 10.73 -2.66
N GLY A 21 -2.80 10.47 -1.56
CA GLY A 21 -2.23 9.18 -1.31
C GLY A 21 -3.38 8.20 -1.07
N ASP A 22 -3.28 7.05 -1.65
CA ASP A 22 -4.11 5.90 -1.38
C ASP A 22 -3.75 5.26 -0.03
N GLY A 23 -3.15 6.02 0.86
CA GLY A 23 -3.07 5.63 2.26
C GLY A 23 -4.47 5.42 2.80
N ILE A 24 -4.66 4.53 3.78
CA ILE A 24 -5.83 4.55 4.67
C ILE A 24 -6.05 6.01 4.96
N ASP A 25 -7.23 6.51 4.61
CA ASP A 25 -7.50 7.94 4.51
C ASP A 25 -6.69 8.70 5.56
N LEU A 26 -5.63 9.39 5.12
CA LEU A 26 -4.75 10.14 6.04
C LEU A 26 -5.51 11.25 6.76
N ASN A 27 -6.77 11.51 6.34
CA ASN A 27 -7.74 12.36 6.99
C ASN A 27 -8.64 11.58 7.98
N SER A 28 -8.63 10.23 7.96
CA SER A 28 -9.24 9.41 9.03
C SER A 28 -8.48 9.66 10.32
N GLU A 29 -9.20 9.91 11.40
CA GLU A 29 -8.55 10.17 12.69
C GLU A 29 -7.95 8.89 13.29
N ASN A 30 -8.47 7.72 12.92
CA ASN A 30 -8.12 6.44 13.52
C ASN A 30 -7.90 5.35 12.48
N ARG A 31 -7.11 4.34 12.84
CA ARG A 31 -6.89 3.12 12.05
C ARG A 31 -6.59 1.95 12.96
N TRP A 32 -6.93 0.76 12.50
CA TRP A 32 -6.52 -0.47 13.16
C TRP A 32 -5.11 -0.84 12.72
N ARG A 33 -4.16 -0.89 13.64
CA ARG A 33 -2.85 -1.48 13.39
C ARG A 33 -2.90 -2.95 13.81
N VAL A 34 -2.51 -3.83 12.90
CA VAL A 34 -2.43 -5.27 13.11
C VAL A 34 -0.97 -5.72 13.02
N GLU A 35 -0.50 -6.39 14.03
CA GLU A 35 0.88 -6.83 14.20
C GLU A 35 0.97 -8.36 14.28
N GLY A 36 2.13 -8.91 13.91
CA GLY A 36 2.43 -10.33 14.09
C GLY A 36 1.86 -11.25 13.02
N LEU A 37 1.44 -10.72 11.90
CA LEU A 37 1.02 -11.49 10.72
C LEU A 37 2.25 -12.11 10.07
N LYS A 38 2.31 -13.45 9.97
CA LYS A 38 3.47 -14.18 9.45
C LYS A 38 3.16 -15.14 8.30
N ASN A 39 1.91 -15.59 8.21
CA ASN A 39 1.52 -16.60 7.25
C ASN A 39 0.61 -16.00 6.17
N PRO A 40 1.11 -15.78 4.94
CA PRO A 40 0.32 -15.21 3.86
C PRO A 40 -0.87 -16.10 3.48
N ILE A 41 -0.72 -17.41 3.50
CA ILE A 41 -1.79 -18.36 3.16
C ILE A 41 -2.96 -18.17 4.13
N GLU A 42 -2.70 -18.21 5.43
CA GLU A 42 -3.75 -18.03 6.45
C GLU A 42 -4.38 -16.64 6.39
N PHE A 43 -3.59 -15.60 6.09
CA PHE A 43 -4.09 -14.25 5.91
C PHE A 43 -5.13 -14.19 4.79
N PHE A 44 -4.79 -14.68 3.58
CA PHE A 44 -5.70 -14.63 2.45
C PHE A 44 -6.90 -15.56 2.63
N GLN A 45 -6.75 -16.73 3.26
CA GLN A 45 -7.86 -17.61 3.59
C GLN A 45 -8.95 -16.94 4.44
N ARG A 46 -8.56 -15.98 5.27
CA ARG A 46 -9.45 -15.31 6.23
C ARG A 46 -9.77 -13.87 5.86
N LEU A 47 -9.26 -13.39 4.74
CA LEU A 47 -9.39 -11.99 4.33
C LEU A 47 -10.85 -11.54 4.20
N ASN A 48 -11.75 -12.46 3.81
CA ASN A 48 -13.19 -12.22 3.70
C ASN A 48 -13.90 -11.94 5.05
N LEU A 49 -13.25 -12.16 6.19
CA LEU A 49 -13.77 -11.75 7.50
C LEU A 49 -13.76 -10.24 7.71
N VAL A 50 -12.88 -9.55 6.98
CA VAL A 50 -12.65 -8.09 7.14
C VAL A 50 -12.85 -7.33 5.82
N ILE A 51 -12.62 -7.96 4.68
CA ILE A 51 -12.75 -7.33 3.37
C ILE A 51 -13.94 -7.95 2.63
N PRO A 52 -14.94 -7.15 2.24
CA PRO A 52 -16.08 -7.64 1.49
C PRO A 52 -15.67 -8.26 0.15
N GLN A 53 -16.41 -9.27 -0.30
CA GLN A 53 -16.29 -9.74 -1.68
C GLN A 53 -16.56 -8.62 -2.67
N ASP A 54 -16.08 -8.77 -3.90
CA ASP A 54 -16.11 -7.76 -4.96
C ASP A 54 -15.29 -6.49 -4.67
N SER A 55 -14.53 -6.47 -3.57
CA SER A 55 -13.48 -5.47 -3.37
C SER A 55 -12.36 -5.66 -4.38
N ILE A 56 -11.64 -4.60 -4.68
CA ILE A 56 -10.47 -4.65 -5.56
C ILE A 56 -9.25 -4.84 -4.67
N LEU A 57 -8.49 -5.91 -4.91
CA LEU A 57 -7.15 -6.06 -4.39
C LEU A 57 -6.16 -5.46 -5.37
N TYR A 58 -5.25 -4.66 -4.85
CA TYR A 58 -4.10 -4.12 -5.56
C TYR A 58 -2.84 -4.79 -5.05
N PHE A 59 -2.08 -5.35 -5.96
CA PHE A 59 -0.77 -5.95 -5.68
C PHE A 59 0.31 -5.15 -6.38
N GLU A 60 1.45 -5.03 -5.72
CA GLU A 60 2.64 -4.36 -6.21
C GLU A 60 3.86 -5.23 -5.91
N GLY A 61 4.71 -5.47 -6.91
CA GLY A 61 5.91 -6.28 -6.76
C GLY A 61 6.94 -5.99 -7.85
N CYS A 62 8.23 -6.21 -7.53
CA CYS A 62 9.32 -5.96 -8.46
C CYS A 62 9.81 -7.23 -9.19
N ASP A 63 9.56 -8.40 -8.60
CA ASP A 63 10.08 -9.69 -9.08
C ASP A 63 8.95 -10.73 -9.25
N VAL A 64 7.75 -10.27 -9.66
CA VAL A 64 6.59 -11.16 -9.80
C VAL A 64 6.83 -12.18 -10.92
N VAL A 65 6.77 -13.47 -10.57
CA VAL A 65 7.02 -14.54 -11.55
C VAL A 65 5.90 -14.63 -12.58
N LYS A 66 6.24 -15.09 -13.78
CA LYS A 66 5.33 -15.13 -14.93
C LYS A 66 4.01 -15.87 -14.66
N GLU A 67 4.03 -16.96 -13.93
CA GLU A 67 2.84 -17.72 -13.58
C GLU A 67 1.85 -16.88 -12.75
N VAL A 68 2.36 -16.11 -11.79
CA VAL A 68 1.56 -15.21 -10.94
C VAL A 68 1.05 -14.02 -11.75
N GLN A 69 1.85 -13.45 -12.65
CA GLN A 69 1.42 -12.39 -13.56
C GLN A 69 0.24 -12.86 -14.43
N ASP A 70 0.34 -14.06 -15.03
CA ASP A 70 -0.72 -14.63 -15.86
C ASP A 70 -2.00 -14.88 -15.05
N PHE A 71 -1.86 -15.33 -13.79
CA PHE A 71 -2.97 -15.49 -12.88
C PHE A 71 -3.65 -14.15 -12.56
N TYR A 72 -2.88 -13.10 -12.28
CA TYR A 72 -3.43 -11.77 -12.05
C TYR A 72 -4.14 -11.20 -13.28
N GLN A 73 -3.57 -11.38 -14.47
CA GLN A 73 -4.20 -10.95 -15.71
C GLN A 73 -5.54 -11.66 -15.97
N LYS A 74 -5.62 -12.95 -15.69
CA LYS A 74 -6.85 -13.74 -15.81
C LYS A 74 -7.95 -13.24 -14.85
N ASN A 75 -7.59 -12.76 -13.67
CA ASN A 75 -8.50 -12.31 -12.61
C ASN A 75 -8.59 -10.78 -12.52
N ARG A 76 -8.16 -10.08 -13.57
CA ARG A 76 -8.09 -8.62 -13.59
C ARG A 76 -9.46 -8.00 -13.30
N ALA A 77 -9.48 -7.02 -12.40
CA ALA A 77 -10.67 -6.22 -12.13
C ALA A 77 -11.09 -5.41 -13.38
N ALA A 78 -12.39 -5.33 -13.62
CA ALA A 78 -12.94 -4.57 -14.74
C ALA A 78 -12.61 -3.07 -14.63
N ASN A 79 -12.57 -2.54 -13.41
CA ASN A 79 -12.23 -1.16 -13.12
C ASN A 79 -10.96 -1.13 -12.27
N ALA A 80 -9.98 -0.33 -12.69
CA ALA A 80 -8.82 -0.04 -11.87
C ALA A 80 -9.14 1.12 -10.92
N VAL A 81 -8.64 1.06 -9.68
CA VAL A 81 -8.66 2.19 -8.75
C VAL A 81 -7.39 3.02 -8.94
N SER A 82 -7.49 4.32 -8.67
CA SER A 82 -6.31 5.19 -8.66
C SER A 82 -5.50 4.92 -7.40
N VAL A 83 -4.30 4.39 -7.57
CA VAL A 83 -3.41 3.99 -6.46
C VAL A 83 -2.12 4.77 -6.54
N VAL A 84 -1.64 5.29 -5.41
CA VAL A 84 -0.26 5.77 -5.29
C VAL A 84 0.62 4.58 -4.96
N ARG A 85 1.65 4.37 -5.75
CA ARG A 85 2.60 3.26 -5.55
C ARG A 85 3.38 3.45 -4.26
N ASP A 86 3.59 2.36 -3.54
CA ASP A 86 4.44 2.36 -2.36
C ASP A 86 5.92 2.35 -2.74
N GLU A 87 6.27 1.65 -3.85
CA GLU A 87 7.62 1.59 -4.37
C GLU A 87 7.83 2.57 -5.54
N ILE A 88 8.92 3.32 -5.48
CA ILE A 88 9.28 4.31 -6.51
C ILE A 88 10.37 3.78 -7.44
N PHE A 89 11.28 2.97 -6.90
CA PHE A 89 12.39 2.41 -7.66
C PHE A 89 12.92 1.12 -7.01
N PRO A 90 13.07 0.04 -7.79
CA PRO A 90 12.69 -0.09 -9.22
C PRO A 90 11.19 0.12 -9.41
N ILE A 91 10.77 0.46 -10.65
CA ILE A 91 9.33 0.64 -10.96
C ILE A 91 8.66 -0.73 -10.84
N PRO A 92 7.73 -0.92 -9.89
CA PRO A 92 7.09 -2.21 -9.68
C PRO A 92 6.06 -2.52 -10.75
N GLU A 93 5.79 -3.79 -10.94
CA GLU A 93 4.60 -4.27 -11.62
C GLU A 93 3.39 -4.10 -10.69
N THR A 94 2.24 -3.76 -11.28
CA THR A 94 1.03 -3.47 -10.52
C THR A 94 -0.17 -4.22 -11.10
N PHE A 95 -0.98 -4.79 -10.23
CA PHE A 95 -2.12 -5.61 -10.61
C PHE A 95 -3.35 -5.24 -9.79
N HIS A 96 -4.48 -5.09 -10.49
CA HIS A 96 -5.79 -4.92 -9.87
C HIS A 96 -6.63 -6.16 -10.14
N VAL A 97 -7.06 -6.83 -9.10
CA VAL A 97 -7.86 -8.05 -9.21
C VAL A 97 -9.13 -7.94 -8.37
N THR A 98 -10.20 -8.61 -8.80
CA THR A 98 -11.43 -8.66 -8.01
C THR A 98 -11.29 -9.74 -6.93
N LEU A 99 -11.58 -9.39 -5.69
CA LEU A 99 -11.61 -10.35 -4.58
C LEU A 99 -12.83 -11.24 -4.71
N THR A 100 -12.63 -12.47 -5.17
CA THR A 100 -13.62 -13.54 -5.22
C THR A 100 -13.12 -14.78 -4.49
N SER A 101 -14.01 -15.70 -4.18
CA SER A 101 -13.63 -16.99 -3.57
C SER A 101 -12.71 -17.79 -4.51
N GLU A 102 -12.99 -17.76 -5.82
CA GLU A 102 -12.18 -18.44 -6.84
C GLU A 102 -10.78 -17.85 -6.92
N PHE A 103 -10.68 -16.50 -6.89
CA PHE A 103 -9.38 -15.83 -6.83
C PHE A 103 -8.58 -16.29 -5.62
N ILE A 104 -9.19 -16.25 -4.42
CA ILE A 104 -8.50 -16.64 -3.18
C ILE A 104 -8.01 -18.10 -3.24
N HIS A 105 -8.82 -19.03 -3.72
CA HIS A 105 -8.39 -20.42 -3.84
C HIS A 105 -7.18 -20.59 -4.77
N GLY A 106 -7.25 -20.00 -5.97
CA GLY A 106 -6.14 -20.07 -6.92
C GLY A 106 -4.89 -19.33 -6.42
N PHE A 107 -5.06 -18.22 -5.70
CA PHE A 107 -3.94 -17.47 -5.15
C PHE A 107 -3.23 -18.20 -4.01
N ILE A 108 -3.98 -18.88 -3.15
CA ILE A 108 -3.42 -19.74 -2.11
C ILE A 108 -2.57 -20.86 -2.72
N ASP A 109 -3.04 -21.49 -3.81
CA ASP A 109 -2.26 -22.51 -4.51
C ASP A 109 -0.93 -21.95 -5.04
N LEU A 110 -0.91 -20.72 -5.58
CA LEU A 110 0.32 -20.04 -5.97
C LEU A 110 1.25 -19.78 -4.77
N LEU A 111 0.71 -19.30 -3.65
CA LEU A 111 1.48 -19.05 -2.43
C LEU A 111 2.06 -20.33 -1.79
N THR A 112 1.57 -21.51 -2.13
CA THR A 112 2.20 -22.77 -1.70
C THR A 112 3.42 -23.13 -2.54
N ARG A 113 3.55 -22.57 -3.76
CA ARG A 113 4.59 -22.90 -4.74
C ARG A 113 5.65 -21.81 -4.92
N HIS A 114 5.30 -20.59 -4.57
CA HIS A 114 6.14 -19.41 -4.75
C HIS A 114 6.34 -18.66 -3.42
N ALA A 115 7.51 -18.07 -3.24
CA ALA A 115 7.76 -17.19 -2.11
C ALA A 115 6.92 -15.90 -2.23
N THR A 116 6.60 -15.27 -1.09
CA THR A 116 5.77 -14.06 -1.08
C THR A 116 6.30 -12.95 -2.01
N PRO A 117 7.61 -12.63 -2.05
CA PRO A 117 8.15 -11.61 -2.95
C PRO A 117 8.01 -11.94 -4.44
N GLU A 118 7.93 -13.24 -4.79
CA GLU A 118 7.68 -13.70 -6.16
C GLU A 118 6.21 -13.53 -6.57
N CYS A 119 5.32 -13.33 -5.59
CA CYS A 119 3.90 -13.06 -5.81
C CYS A 119 3.59 -11.56 -5.71
N PHE A 120 4.06 -10.92 -4.65
CA PHE A 120 3.84 -9.50 -4.38
C PHE A 120 4.76 -9.01 -3.27
N PHE A 121 4.91 -7.68 -3.16
CA PHE A 121 5.65 -7.04 -2.08
C PHE A 121 4.73 -6.15 -1.22
N HIS A 122 3.81 -5.44 -1.87
CA HIS A 122 2.77 -4.66 -1.19
C HIS A 122 1.38 -5.13 -1.62
N VAL A 123 0.42 -5.05 -0.71
CA VAL A 123 -0.98 -5.36 -1.01
C VAL A 123 -1.91 -4.36 -0.36
N LYS A 124 -2.96 -3.96 -1.09
CA LYS A 124 -4.01 -3.06 -0.63
C LYS A 124 -5.38 -3.60 -1.03
N ALA A 125 -6.42 -3.20 -0.33
CA ALA A 125 -7.79 -3.49 -0.74
C ALA A 125 -8.64 -2.22 -0.78
N TYR A 126 -9.46 -2.12 -1.82
CA TYR A 126 -10.34 -1.00 -2.07
C TYR A 126 -11.78 -1.45 -2.27
N ARG A 127 -12.71 -0.63 -1.80
CA ARG A 127 -14.12 -0.72 -2.14
C ARG A 127 -14.63 0.66 -2.53
N ASN A 128 -15.15 0.80 -3.74
CA ASN A 128 -15.62 2.11 -4.26
C ASN A 128 -14.58 3.22 -4.06
N GLU A 129 -13.35 2.98 -4.46
CA GLU A 129 -12.19 3.89 -4.32
C GLU A 129 -11.75 4.16 -2.86
N THR A 130 -12.45 3.62 -1.86
CA THR A 130 -12.08 3.73 -0.46
C THR A 130 -11.10 2.64 -0.08
N LEU A 131 -9.93 3.01 0.42
CA LEU A 131 -8.93 2.06 0.92
C LEU A 131 -9.43 1.41 2.21
N LEU A 132 -9.49 0.09 2.23
CA LEU A 132 -9.90 -0.72 3.38
C LEU A 132 -8.71 -1.25 4.18
N PHE A 133 -7.63 -1.66 3.51
CA PHE A 133 -6.37 -1.96 4.18
C PHE A 133 -5.17 -1.71 3.28
N THR A 134 -4.02 -1.51 3.92
CA THR A 134 -2.70 -1.49 3.28
C THR A 134 -1.72 -2.33 4.10
N PHE A 135 -0.93 -3.14 3.40
CA PHE A 135 0.14 -3.94 3.98
C PHE A 135 1.40 -3.70 3.15
N HIS A 136 2.18 -2.74 3.62
CA HIS A 136 3.47 -2.38 3.04
C HIS A 136 4.51 -3.41 3.45
N GLU A 137 5.40 -3.84 2.52
CA GLU A 137 6.38 -4.91 2.77
C GLU A 137 5.73 -6.10 3.49
N ALA A 138 4.68 -6.64 2.83
CA ALA A 138 3.79 -7.60 3.45
C ALA A 138 4.53 -8.87 3.88
N PHE A 139 4.34 -9.24 5.15
CA PHE A 139 4.96 -10.40 5.81
C PHE A 139 6.47 -10.31 6.08
N ASP A 140 7.12 -9.17 5.80
CA ASP A 140 8.53 -8.91 6.14
C ASP A 140 8.68 -8.11 7.46
N GLY A 141 7.85 -8.39 8.44
CA GLY A 141 7.87 -7.77 9.75
C GLY A 141 7.17 -6.42 9.85
N SER A 142 6.63 -5.91 8.76
CA SER A 142 5.82 -4.69 8.73
C SER A 142 4.42 -4.91 9.28
N ASP A 143 3.77 -3.84 9.71
CA ASP A 143 2.41 -3.87 10.24
C ASP A 143 1.38 -3.69 9.12
N CYS A 144 0.27 -4.42 9.25
CA CYS A 144 -0.89 -4.24 8.40
C CYS A 144 -1.81 -3.18 9.01
N LEU A 145 -2.24 -2.21 8.22
CA LEU A 145 -3.15 -1.16 8.63
C LEU A 145 -4.51 -1.33 7.97
N PHE A 146 -5.56 -1.34 8.78
CA PHE A 146 -6.94 -1.39 8.32
C PHE A 146 -7.67 -0.07 8.62
N SER A 147 -8.60 0.30 7.75
CA SER A 147 -9.48 1.45 7.95
C SER A 147 -10.36 1.26 9.20
N ASP A 148 -10.63 2.33 9.94
CA ASP A 148 -11.59 2.35 11.03
C ASP A 148 -13.05 2.18 10.57
N LEU A 149 -13.30 2.23 9.26
CA LEU A 149 -14.59 1.82 8.67
C LEU A 149 -14.89 0.33 8.86
N ILE A 150 -13.85 -0.49 9.13
CA ILE A 150 -14.04 -1.90 9.42
C ILE A 150 -14.38 -2.06 10.91
N PRO A 151 -15.53 -2.70 11.24
CA PRO A 151 -15.94 -2.86 12.61
C PRO A 151 -14.90 -3.60 13.47
N GLU A 152 -14.68 -3.16 14.70
CA GLU A 152 -13.74 -3.79 15.63
C GLU A 152 -13.98 -5.30 15.80
N GLY A 153 -15.25 -5.72 15.85
CA GLY A 153 -15.59 -7.14 15.96
C GLY A 153 -15.04 -8.00 14.81
N SER A 154 -15.03 -7.47 13.57
CA SER A 154 -14.44 -8.12 12.41
C SER A 154 -12.93 -8.18 12.52
N ILE A 155 -12.28 -7.07 12.90
CA ILE A 155 -10.83 -7.02 13.14
C ILE A 155 -10.42 -8.01 14.22
N LYS A 156 -11.14 -8.01 15.35
CA LYS A 156 -10.88 -8.94 16.46
C LYS A 156 -10.96 -10.39 16.01
N THR A 157 -12.02 -10.77 15.29
CA THR A 157 -12.22 -12.14 14.80
C THR A 157 -11.11 -12.53 13.85
N PHE A 158 -10.78 -11.68 12.87
CA PHE A 158 -9.72 -11.89 11.91
C PHE A 158 -8.36 -12.07 12.59
N VAL A 159 -7.96 -11.11 13.43
CA VAL A 159 -6.65 -11.11 14.08
C VAL A 159 -6.50 -12.28 15.07
N SER A 160 -7.55 -12.57 15.86
CA SER A 160 -7.52 -13.73 16.76
C SER A 160 -7.34 -15.04 16.02
N SER A 161 -7.92 -15.18 14.82
CA SER A 161 -7.78 -16.38 14.00
C SER A 161 -6.38 -16.58 13.43
N LEU A 162 -5.55 -15.52 13.41
CA LEU A 162 -4.17 -15.51 12.89
C LEU A 162 -3.11 -15.46 14.00
N GLY A 163 -3.53 -15.42 15.28
CA GLY A 163 -2.61 -15.30 16.42
C GLY A 163 -1.88 -13.95 16.50
N GLY A 164 -2.37 -12.94 15.79
CA GLY A 164 -1.83 -11.59 15.79
C GLY A 164 -2.33 -10.74 16.97
N LYS A 165 -1.95 -9.47 16.95
CA LYS A 165 -2.42 -8.43 17.86
C LYS A 165 -2.97 -7.26 17.09
N TYR A 166 -3.90 -6.52 17.68
CA TYR A 166 -4.41 -5.29 17.08
C TYR A 166 -4.59 -4.20 18.11
N ARG A 167 -4.53 -2.97 17.65
CA ARG A 167 -4.90 -1.77 18.43
C ARG A 167 -5.47 -0.70 17.52
N LEU A 168 -6.38 0.09 18.06
CA LEU A 168 -6.81 1.32 17.41
C LEU A 168 -5.73 2.38 17.61
N GLU A 169 -5.26 2.98 16.54
CA GLU A 169 -4.31 4.09 16.56
C GLU A 169 -4.98 5.36 16.04
N PRO A 170 -4.79 6.49 16.72
CA PRO A 170 -5.11 7.76 16.13
C PRO A 170 -4.18 7.99 14.92
N ASN A 171 -4.70 8.55 13.85
CA ASN A 171 -3.86 8.93 12.73
C ASN A 171 -3.01 10.15 13.11
N VAL A 172 -1.80 9.88 13.59
CA VAL A 172 -0.84 10.93 13.98
C VAL A 172 -0.16 11.61 12.78
N ASN A 173 -0.37 11.09 11.56
CA ASN A 173 0.17 11.67 10.34
C ASN A 173 -0.72 12.82 9.79
N LYS A 174 -1.27 13.66 10.66
CA LYS A 174 -1.61 15.02 10.27
C LYS A 174 -0.28 15.70 9.89
N ARG A 175 0.19 15.42 8.67
CA ARG A 175 1.33 16.15 8.13
C ARG A 175 0.97 17.61 8.24
N ASP A 176 1.78 18.37 9.00
CA ASP A 176 1.62 19.80 9.11
C ASP A 176 1.54 20.38 7.67
N PRO A 177 0.39 20.98 7.29
CA PRO A 177 0.22 21.52 5.94
C PRO A 177 1.32 22.52 5.59
N GLU A 178 1.96 23.11 6.60
CA GLU A 178 3.05 24.07 6.43
C GLU A 178 4.39 23.38 6.15
N GLN A 179 4.68 22.26 6.80
CA GLN A 179 5.84 21.41 6.44
C GLN A 179 5.73 20.92 5.01
N LEU A 180 4.55 20.55 4.61
CA LEU A 180 4.23 20.08 3.28
C LEU A 180 4.43 21.18 2.23
N ARG A 181 3.92 22.41 2.48
CA ARG A 181 4.16 23.56 1.61
C ARG A 181 5.64 23.92 1.51
N ARG A 182 6.38 23.84 2.61
CA ARG A 182 7.84 24.07 2.64
C ARG A 182 8.58 23.03 1.81
N PHE A 183 8.16 21.77 1.89
CA PHE A 183 8.75 20.69 1.10
C PHE A 183 8.50 20.89 -0.40
N LEU A 184 7.26 21.17 -0.82
CA LEU A 184 6.94 21.50 -2.22
C LEU A 184 7.70 22.68 -2.72
N TRP A 185 7.73 23.77 -1.94
CA TRP A 185 8.50 24.96 -2.28
C TRP A 185 9.99 24.63 -2.47
N ALA A 186 10.57 23.77 -1.64
CA ALA A 186 11.95 23.34 -1.74
C ALA A 186 12.21 22.51 -3.01
N LEU A 187 11.29 21.66 -3.41
CA LEU A 187 11.36 20.88 -4.66
C LEU A 187 11.25 21.77 -5.89
N GLU A 188 10.42 22.81 -5.84
CA GLU A 188 10.24 23.77 -6.95
C GLU A 188 11.38 24.79 -7.04
N ASN A 189 12.09 25.04 -5.93
CA ASN A 189 13.16 26.04 -5.85
C ASN A 189 14.50 25.44 -5.38
N PRO A 190 15.02 24.37 -6.01
CA PRO A 190 16.25 23.69 -5.58
C PRO A 190 17.48 24.61 -5.59
N GLN A 191 17.48 25.62 -6.45
CA GLN A 191 18.54 26.63 -6.56
C GLN A 191 18.58 27.61 -5.35
N LYS A 192 17.46 27.79 -4.65
CA LYS A 192 17.36 28.66 -3.46
C LYS A 192 17.81 27.96 -2.17
N LEU A 193 17.89 26.63 -2.22
CA LEU A 193 18.49 25.86 -1.14
C LEU A 193 20.02 25.95 -1.30
N ARG A 194 20.67 26.81 -0.54
CA ARG A 194 22.14 27.07 -0.56
C ARG A 194 23.00 25.81 -0.23
N ILE A 195 22.47 24.61 -0.35
CA ILE A 195 23.15 23.36 -0.06
C ILE A 195 23.39 22.64 -1.38
N ASN A 196 24.65 22.45 -1.77
CA ASN A 196 25.12 21.73 -2.97
C ASN A 196 24.92 20.20 -2.86
N TRP A 197 23.84 19.77 -2.27
CA TRP A 197 23.50 18.34 -2.22
C TRP A 197 22.71 17.91 -3.45
N PRO A 198 22.94 16.70 -3.94
CA PRO A 198 22.03 16.10 -4.91
C PRO A 198 20.59 16.18 -4.38
N TRP A 199 19.65 16.49 -5.23
CA TRP A 199 18.25 16.78 -4.87
C TRP A 199 17.60 15.68 -3.99
N TRP A 200 17.94 14.41 -4.24
CA TRP A 200 17.42 13.27 -3.46
C TRP A 200 17.96 13.26 -2.01
N LYS A 201 19.20 13.71 -1.75
CA LYS A 201 19.72 13.90 -0.39
C LYS A 201 19.03 15.05 0.33
N LYS A 202 18.61 16.08 -0.39
CA LYS A 202 17.82 17.19 0.14
C LYS A 202 16.42 16.73 0.56
N ALA A 203 15.78 15.86 -0.24
CA ALA A 203 14.50 15.27 0.08
C ALA A 203 14.56 14.40 1.35
N LEU A 204 15.59 13.54 1.48
CA LEU A 204 15.77 12.69 2.67
C LEU A 204 16.08 13.48 3.96
N PHE A 205 16.72 14.64 3.86
CA PHE A 205 17.02 15.46 5.04
C PHE A 205 15.77 16.12 5.63
N PHE A 206 14.81 16.51 4.78
CA PHE A 206 13.52 17.04 5.24
C PHE A 206 12.56 15.98 5.79
N TRP A 207 12.78 14.70 5.45
CA TRP A 207 11.96 13.59 5.92
C TRP A 207 12.29 13.12 7.35
N LYS A 208 13.54 13.34 7.82
CA LYS A 208 14.04 12.84 9.12
C LYS A 208 13.89 13.81 10.29
N ARG A 209 13.26 14.95 10.14
CA ARG A 209 12.91 15.90 11.20
C ARG A 209 11.40 16.04 11.29
#